data_f746e9f9fa504d7f0491d939a6196c5f
#
_entry.id   f746e9f9fa504d7f0491d939a6196c5f
#
_cell.length_a   1.000
_cell.length_b   1.000
_cell.length_c   1.000
_cell.angle_alpha   90.00
_cell.angle_beta   90.00
_cell.angle_gamma   90.00
#
_symmetry.space_group_name_H-M   'P 1'
#
loop_
_entity.id
_entity.type
_entity.pdbx_description
1 polymer ?
#
loop_
_entity_poly.entity_id
_entity_poly.type
_entity_poly.pdbx_seq_one_letter_code
_entity_poly.pdbx_strand_id
1 'polypeptide(L)'
;MAEVHLMEQSTEQPKLTVLVATDQKDGLRNTLDTYREHLDGVGMSYEILAIVNGAYDRQLDDLKAMSPEWPELTVIGQQPWVGEDAALATGLRRSHGELVLLLPGWPQIDPADLPTLFGAIDEHDMVSATRTGTQPDGGWQGLRQGFFARVLKRLFGFSPSDPFCRARLVRRSTLEDVVYFGVRQHFLPVIAAQRGHILAETPVRPASGTAARDARYVFKPLGHLRALFDALALYVVLNFLRRPLRFFGAIGFPVLIVGAIMTTILVVSRLLGETALADRPALIFAVMMVVLGIQIIAIGLVGEIIIFAGARRLKQYDVAEIITSAPHGHAAQETKTEDDAPDHSDRSGPQKASR
;
A
#
# COMPACT_ATOMS: atom_id res chain seq x y z
N MET A 1 -51.18 13.59 -21.38
CA MET A 1 -50.61 12.41 -20.75
C MET A 1 -49.42 12.01 -21.59
N ALA A 2 -48.26 12.46 -21.23
CA ALA A 2 -47.00 12.06 -21.87
C ALA A 2 -46.34 11.04 -20.93
N GLU A 3 -46.33 9.79 -21.37
CA GLU A 3 -45.60 8.73 -20.70
C GLU A 3 -44.11 9.02 -20.77
N VAL A 4 -43.56 9.33 -19.60
CA VAL A 4 -42.11 9.38 -19.39
C VAL A 4 -41.64 7.92 -19.34
N HIS A 5 -41.16 7.44 -20.47
CA HIS A 5 -40.41 6.20 -20.56
C HIS A 5 -39.06 6.45 -19.90
N LEU A 6 -38.98 6.26 -18.61
CA LEU A 6 -37.71 6.09 -17.89
C LEU A 6 -37.10 4.79 -18.43
N MET A 7 -36.14 4.93 -19.32
CA MET A 7 -35.22 3.84 -19.64
C MET A 7 -34.54 3.43 -18.32
N GLU A 8 -34.97 2.32 -17.75
CA GLU A 8 -34.19 1.48 -16.86
C GLU A 8 -32.95 1.03 -17.64
N GLN A 9 -31.92 1.84 -17.62
CA GLN A 9 -30.57 1.35 -17.89
C GLN A 9 -30.27 0.35 -16.77
N SER A 10 -30.37 -0.92 -17.09
CA SER A 10 -29.83 -2.02 -16.32
C SER A 10 -28.36 -1.71 -16.09
N THR A 11 -28.05 -1.13 -14.93
CA THR A 11 -26.69 -0.83 -14.51
C THR A 11 -26.07 -2.15 -14.04
N GLU A 12 -25.72 -3.00 -15.01
CA GLU A 12 -24.89 -4.15 -14.74
C GLU A 12 -23.55 -3.62 -14.19
N GLN A 13 -23.24 -3.95 -12.95
CA GLN A 13 -22.02 -3.47 -12.32
C GLN A 13 -20.82 -3.90 -13.18
N PRO A 14 -19.86 -3.00 -13.43
CA PRO A 14 -18.69 -3.33 -14.24
C PRO A 14 -17.92 -4.48 -13.59
N LYS A 15 -17.51 -5.46 -14.38
CA LYS A 15 -16.69 -6.58 -13.88
C LYS A 15 -15.24 -6.16 -13.65
N LEU A 16 -14.78 -5.20 -14.43
CA LEU A 16 -13.40 -4.71 -14.39
C LEU A 16 -13.37 -3.22 -14.06
N THR A 17 -12.52 -2.84 -13.09
CA THR A 17 -12.12 -1.44 -12.87
C THR A 17 -10.70 -1.24 -13.35
N VAL A 18 -10.45 -0.24 -14.17
CA VAL A 18 -9.11 0.19 -14.55
C VAL A 18 -8.74 1.43 -13.75
N LEU A 19 -7.71 1.36 -12.93
CA LEU A 19 -7.22 2.48 -12.13
C LEU A 19 -5.94 3.04 -12.73
N VAL A 20 -5.98 4.29 -13.13
CA VAL A 20 -4.82 5.04 -13.65
C VAL A 20 -4.55 6.21 -12.72
N ALA A 21 -3.50 6.12 -11.89
CA ALA A 21 -3.11 7.18 -10.98
C ALA A 21 -1.77 7.81 -11.43
N THR A 22 -1.74 9.13 -11.64
CA THR A 22 -0.54 9.81 -12.14
C THR A 22 -0.47 11.28 -11.76
N ASP A 23 0.76 11.77 -11.53
CA ASP A 23 1.07 13.19 -11.37
C ASP A 23 1.71 13.81 -12.63
N GLN A 24 1.62 13.13 -13.76
CA GLN A 24 2.12 13.66 -15.03
C GLN A 24 1.30 14.87 -15.49
N LYS A 25 1.98 15.86 -16.04
CA LYS A 25 1.33 17.10 -16.52
C LYS A 25 0.70 16.95 -17.91
N ASP A 26 1.22 16.04 -18.72
CA ASP A 26 0.88 15.93 -20.15
C ASP A 26 0.90 14.48 -20.62
N GLY A 27 0.17 14.21 -21.72
CA GLY A 27 0.23 12.94 -22.46
C GLY A 27 -0.69 11.83 -21.93
N LEU A 28 -1.47 12.07 -20.87
CA LEU A 28 -2.38 11.07 -20.31
C LEU A 28 -3.54 10.77 -21.28
N ARG A 29 -4.04 11.76 -22.01
CA ARG A 29 -5.08 11.56 -23.03
C ARG A 29 -4.70 10.47 -24.03
N ASN A 30 -3.55 10.61 -24.68
CA ASN A 30 -3.09 9.62 -25.67
C ASN A 30 -2.87 8.23 -25.04
N THR A 31 -2.46 8.19 -23.77
CA THR A 31 -2.31 6.94 -23.02
C THR A 31 -3.66 6.27 -22.79
N LEU A 32 -4.67 7.03 -22.39
CA LEU A 32 -6.02 6.52 -22.17
C LEU A 32 -6.68 6.07 -23.49
N ASP A 33 -6.50 6.82 -24.59
CA ASP A 33 -6.96 6.40 -25.91
C ASP A 33 -6.34 5.04 -26.32
N THR A 34 -5.04 4.87 -26.09
CA THR A 34 -4.33 3.60 -26.34
C THR A 34 -4.87 2.46 -25.46
N TYR A 35 -5.18 2.73 -24.19
CA TYR A 35 -5.77 1.71 -23.32
C TYR A 35 -7.18 1.35 -23.73
N ARG A 36 -8.01 2.33 -24.14
CA ARG A 36 -9.37 2.12 -24.64
C ARG A 36 -9.42 1.13 -25.79
N GLU A 37 -8.61 1.36 -26.83
CA GLU A 37 -8.57 0.50 -28.02
C GLU A 37 -8.36 -0.99 -27.69
N HIS A 38 -7.61 -1.29 -26.63
CA HIS A 38 -7.31 -2.66 -26.23
C HIS A 38 -8.28 -3.22 -25.19
N LEU A 39 -8.85 -2.36 -24.34
CA LEU A 39 -9.84 -2.77 -23.34
C LEU A 39 -11.19 -3.13 -23.98
N ASP A 40 -11.60 -2.41 -25.02
CA ASP A 40 -12.80 -2.72 -25.80
C ASP A 40 -12.72 -4.13 -26.42
N GLY A 41 -11.49 -4.62 -26.70
CA GLY A 41 -11.24 -5.97 -27.21
C GLY A 41 -11.28 -7.08 -26.14
N VAL A 42 -11.30 -6.76 -24.85
CA VAL A 42 -11.29 -7.76 -23.77
C VAL A 42 -12.66 -8.43 -23.59
N GLY A 43 -13.74 -7.80 -24.05
CA GLY A 43 -15.10 -8.38 -24.01
C GLY A 43 -15.75 -8.43 -22.63
N MET A 44 -15.22 -7.68 -21.64
CA MET A 44 -15.80 -7.51 -20.30
C MET A 44 -16.31 -6.08 -20.13
N SER A 45 -17.40 -5.92 -19.37
CA SER A 45 -17.83 -4.59 -18.94
C SER A 45 -16.77 -3.98 -18.01
N TYR A 46 -16.35 -2.75 -18.32
CA TYR A 46 -15.32 -2.07 -17.53
C TYR A 46 -15.69 -0.63 -17.23
N GLU A 47 -15.06 -0.09 -16.19
CA GLU A 47 -15.00 1.33 -15.89
C GLU A 47 -13.53 1.75 -15.79
N ILE A 48 -13.21 3.00 -16.14
CA ILE A 48 -11.88 3.58 -15.98
C ILE A 48 -11.96 4.75 -15.01
N LEU A 49 -11.12 4.74 -13.98
CA LEU A 49 -10.94 5.87 -13.09
C LEU A 49 -9.54 6.44 -13.29
N ALA A 50 -9.47 7.62 -13.89
CA ALA A 50 -8.24 8.38 -14.04
C ALA A 50 -8.10 9.38 -12.89
N ILE A 51 -7.15 9.11 -11.97
CA ILE A 51 -6.89 9.96 -10.81
C ILE A 51 -5.65 10.79 -11.10
N VAL A 52 -5.82 12.09 -11.21
CA VAL A 52 -4.78 13.03 -11.60
C VAL A 52 -4.56 14.10 -10.55
N ASN A 53 -3.41 14.79 -10.63
CA ASN A 53 -3.15 15.94 -9.79
C ASN A 53 -4.08 17.11 -10.20
N GLY A 54 -5.02 17.44 -9.33
CA GLY A 54 -6.01 18.49 -9.56
C GLY A 54 -5.46 19.91 -9.67
N ALA A 55 -4.15 20.12 -9.41
CA ALA A 55 -3.49 21.40 -9.63
C ALA A 55 -3.10 21.65 -11.11
N TYR A 56 -3.32 20.68 -12.00
CA TYR A 56 -3.01 20.79 -13.43
C TYR A 56 -4.29 21.01 -14.24
N ASP A 57 -4.81 22.22 -14.21
CA ASP A 57 -6.09 22.61 -14.82
C ASP A 57 -6.19 22.19 -16.29
N ARG A 58 -5.13 22.42 -17.09
CA ARG A 58 -5.11 22.08 -18.52
C ARG A 58 -5.31 20.57 -18.76
N GLN A 59 -4.60 19.72 -18.00
CA GLN A 59 -4.77 18.28 -18.12
C GLN A 59 -6.18 17.84 -17.70
N LEU A 60 -6.69 18.45 -16.65
CA LEU A 60 -8.02 18.13 -16.14
C LEU A 60 -9.10 18.52 -17.16
N ASP A 61 -8.94 19.65 -17.85
CA ASP A 61 -9.88 20.11 -18.87
C ASP A 61 -9.81 19.25 -20.14
N ASP A 62 -8.61 18.84 -20.54
CA ASP A 62 -8.42 17.89 -21.66
C ASP A 62 -9.11 16.55 -21.38
N LEU A 63 -9.03 16.04 -20.15
CA LEU A 63 -9.67 14.79 -19.75
C LEU A 63 -11.20 14.93 -19.57
N LYS A 64 -11.67 16.06 -19.05
CA LYS A 64 -13.11 16.34 -18.98
C LYS A 64 -13.74 16.40 -20.36
N ALA A 65 -13.01 16.88 -21.37
CA ALA A 65 -13.48 16.92 -22.75
C ALA A 65 -13.66 15.50 -23.36
N MET A 66 -12.97 14.49 -22.85
CA MET A 66 -13.12 13.08 -23.28
C MET A 66 -14.34 12.39 -22.66
N SER A 67 -14.74 12.78 -21.45
CA SER A 67 -15.78 12.10 -20.67
C SER A 67 -17.13 11.98 -21.40
N PRO A 68 -17.62 12.98 -22.18
CA PRO A 68 -18.85 12.83 -22.95
C PRO A 68 -18.77 11.79 -24.08
N GLU A 69 -17.57 11.57 -24.63
CA GLU A 69 -17.31 10.62 -25.71
C GLU A 69 -16.97 9.20 -25.19
N TRP A 70 -16.76 9.10 -23.88
CA TRP A 70 -16.37 7.86 -23.23
C TRP A 70 -17.06 7.71 -21.87
N PRO A 71 -18.29 7.14 -21.85
CA PRO A 71 -19.11 7.02 -20.63
C PRO A 71 -18.47 6.22 -19.50
N GLU A 72 -17.58 5.28 -19.83
CA GLU A 72 -16.87 4.44 -18.88
C GLU A 72 -15.74 5.20 -18.15
N LEU A 73 -15.36 6.40 -18.64
CA LEU A 73 -14.29 7.20 -18.07
C LEU A 73 -14.78 8.13 -16.96
N THR A 74 -14.25 7.91 -15.75
CA THR A 74 -14.40 8.84 -14.63
C THR A 74 -13.07 9.52 -14.34
N VAL A 75 -13.05 10.84 -14.32
CA VAL A 75 -11.85 11.65 -14.03
C VAL A 75 -11.95 12.22 -12.63
N ILE A 76 -10.92 12.00 -11.82
CA ILE A 76 -10.84 12.48 -10.43
C ILE A 76 -9.62 13.38 -10.29
N GLY A 77 -9.84 14.69 -10.11
CA GLY A 77 -8.79 15.63 -9.74
C GLY A 77 -8.56 15.62 -8.24
N GLN A 78 -7.40 15.14 -7.79
CA GLN A 78 -7.05 15.12 -6.37
C GLN A 78 -6.19 16.34 -5.99
N GLN A 79 -6.62 17.11 -4.99
CA GLN A 79 -5.89 18.26 -4.48
C GLN A 79 -6.03 18.33 -2.95
N PRO A 80 -4.91 18.41 -2.18
CA PRO A 80 -3.53 18.34 -2.67
C PRO A 80 -3.16 16.94 -3.20
N TRP A 81 -2.18 16.89 -4.11
CA TRP A 81 -1.63 15.62 -4.54
C TRP A 81 -0.70 15.05 -3.48
N VAL A 82 -1.12 13.96 -2.87
CA VAL A 82 -0.38 13.30 -1.77
C VAL A 82 0.52 12.17 -2.29
N GLY A 83 0.22 11.66 -3.49
CA GLY A 83 0.95 10.58 -4.13
C GLY A 83 0.05 9.57 -4.83
N GLU A 84 0.64 8.75 -5.67
CA GLU A 84 -0.08 7.74 -6.45
C GLU A 84 -0.79 6.70 -5.56
N ASP A 85 -0.21 6.38 -4.40
CA ASP A 85 -0.76 5.39 -3.46
C ASP A 85 -2.08 5.88 -2.84
N ALA A 86 -2.12 7.15 -2.43
CA ALA A 86 -3.34 7.79 -1.95
C ALA A 86 -4.38 7.94 -3.07
N ALA A 87 -3.93 8.18 -4.30
CA ALA A 87 -4.77 8.24 -5.48
C ALA A 87 -5.41 6.88 -5.78
N LEU A 88 -4.65 5.78 -5.73
CA LEU A 88 -5.18 4.43 -5.88
C LEU A 88 -6.23 4.09 -4.81
N ALA A 89 -5.95 4.39 -3.54
CA ALA A 89 -6.92 4.20 -2.47
C ALA A 89 -8.20 5.02 -2.69
N THR A 90 -8.06 6.22 -3.25
CA THR A 90 -9.20 7.08 -3.60
C THR A 90 -10.02 6.50 -4.76
N GLY A 91 -9.36 6.00 -5.80
CA GLY A 91 -9.98 5.32 -6.93
C GLY A 91 -10.70 4.04 -6.50
N LEU A 92 -10.03 3.20 -5.71
CA LEU A 92 -10.61 1.95 -5.22
C LEU A 92 -11.91 2.15 -4.43
N ARG A 93 -11.97 3.18 -3.58
CA ARG A 93 -13.22 3.50 -2.85
C ARG A 93 -14.39 3.94 -3.74
N ARG A 94 -14.12 4.38 -4.96
CA ARG A 94 -15.12 4.88 -5.91
C ARG A 94 -15.38 3.95 -7.08
N SER A 95 -14.68 2.85 -7.13
CA SER A 95 -14.80 1.84 -8.18
C SER A 95 -15.69 0.69 -7.74
N HIS A 96 -16.18 -0.10 -8.71
CA HIS A 96 -17.20 -1.13 -8.49
C HIS A 96 -16.79 -2.51 -8.99
N GLY A 97 -15.81 -2.61 -9.92
CA GLY A 97 -15.40 -3.87 -10.53
C GLY A 97 -14.83 -4.88 -9.51
N GLU A 98 -15.09 -6.16 -9.74
CA GLU A 98 -14.54 -7.27 -8.95
C GLU A 98 -13.04 -7.46 -9.21
N LEU A 99 -12.61 -7.23 -10.44
CA LEU A 99 -11.22 -7.19 -10.85
C LEU A 99 -10.75 -5.75 -10.98
N VAL A 100 -9.53 -5.47 -10.56
CA VAL A 100 -8.92 -4.15 -10.65
C VAL A 100 -7.62 -4.23 -11.44
N LEU A 101 -7.59 -3.57 -12.59
CA LEU A 101 -6.40 -3.44 -13.42
C LEU A 101 -5.69 -2.12 -13.08
N LEU A 102 -4.53 -2.21 -12.50
CA LEU A 102 -3.67 -1.07 -12.21
C LEU A 102 -2.81 -0.77 -13.43
N LEU A 103 -2.91 0.43 -13.98
CA LEU A 103 -2.09 0.89 -15.09
C LEU A 103 -1.42 2.22 -14.74
N PRO A 104 -0.18 2.44 -15.16
CA PRO A 104 0.48 3.74 -15.01
C PRO A 104 -0.04 4.76 -16.01
N GLY A 105 0.21 6.05 -15.76
CA GLY A 105 -0.13 7.14 -16.69
C GLY A 105 0.67 7.16 -18.01
N TRP A 106 1.47 6.14 -18.26
CA TRP A 106 2.17 5.90 -19.53
C TRP A 106 2.27 4.39 -19.80
N PRO A 107 2.22 3.93 -21.03
CA PRO A 107 2.35 2.52 -21.35
C PRO A 107 3.72 1.99 -20.92
N GLN A 108 3.76 1.07 -19.98
CA GLN A 108 4.97 0.32 -19.58
C GLN A 108 5.08 -1.01 -20.29
N ILE A 109 3.94 -1.58 -20.63
CA ILE A 109 3.82 -2.84 -21.38
C ILE A 109 3.16 -2.56 -22.72
N ASP A 110 3.38 -3.42 -23.69
CA ASP A 110 2.64 -3.38 -24.95
C ASP A 110 1.13 -3.62 -24.62
N PRO A 111 0.24 -2.67 -24.93
CA PRO A 111 -1.18 -2.81 -24.62
C PRO A 111 -1.82 -4.05 -25.25
N ALA A 112 -1.27 -4.54 -26.35
CA ALA A 112 -1.71 -5.79 -27.00
C ALA A 112 -1.52 -7.04 -26.12
N ASP A 113 -0.66 -6.96 -25.10
CA ASP A 113 -0.42 -8.06 -24.15
C ASP A 113 -1.34 -7.99 -22.92
N LEU A 114 -2.22 -6.98 -22.78
CA LEU A 114 -3.17 -6.88 -21.68
C LEU A 114 -4.04 -8.13 -21.50
N PRO A 115 -4.57 -8.77 -22.57
CA PRO A 115 -5.37 -9.97 -22.44
C PRO A 115 -4.66 -11.14 -21.75
N THR A 116 -3.31 -11.19 -21.81
CA THR A 116 -2.55 -12.27 -21.17
C THR A 116 -2.61 -12.23 -19.62
N LEU A 117 -2.85 -11.04 -19.04
CA LEU A 117 -3.02 -10.90 -17.60
C LEU A 117 -4.34 -11.52 -17.12
N PHE A 118 -5.39 -11.44 -17.93
CA PHE A 118 -6.69 -12.00 -17.58
C PHE A 118 -6.70 -13.51 -17.59
N GLY A 119 -5.93 -14.15 -18.47
CA GLY A 119 -5.81 -15.61 -18.51
C GLY A 119 -5.15 -16.23 -17.29
N ALA A 120 -4.42 -15.45 -16.50
CA ALA A 120 -3.69 -15.93 -15.33
C ALA A 120 -4.40 -15.63 -13.99
N ILE A 121 -5.51 -14.84 -13.98
CA ILE A 121 -6.14 -14.39 -12.72
C ILE A 121 -7.04 -15.45 -12.07
N ASP A 122 -7.49 -16.46 -12.81
CA ASP A 122 -8.50 -17.41 -12.30
C ASP A 122 -8.02 -18.14 -11.05
N GLU A 123 -6.76 -18.55 -11.04
CA GLU A 123 -6.12 -19.30 -9.94
C GLU A 123 -5.31 -18.39 -8.99
N HIS A 124 -5.29 -17.08 -9.23
CA HIS A 124 -4.43 -16.16 -8.49
C HIS A 124 -5.21 -14.94 -8.00
N ASP A 125 -4.72 -14.32 -6.94
CA ASP A 125 -5.29 -13.11 -6.36
C ASP A 125 -4.71 -11.83 -7.00
N MET A 126 -3.47 -11.92 -7.49
CA MET A 126 -2.78 -10.82 -8.18
C MET A 126 -1.88 -11.37 -9.27
N VAL A 127 -1.98 -10.80 -10.46
CA VAL A 127 -1.11 -11.07 -11.60
C VAL A 127 -0.30 -9.83 -11.92
N SER A 128 1.02 -9.91 -11.83
CA SER A 128 1.95 -8.81 -12.14
C SER A 128 2.55 -9.00 -13.51
N ALA A 129 2.52 -7.97 -14.35
CA ALA A 129 3.24 -7.99 -15.62
C ALA A 129 4.75 -7.94 -15.39
N THR A 130 5.49 -8.81 -16.06
CA THR A 130 6.96 -8.84 -16.05
C THR A 130 7.47 -8.59 -17.45
N ARG A 131 8.16 -7.48 -17.67
CA ARG A 131 8.63 -7.07 -19.01
C ARG A 131 9.79 -7.95 -19.46
N THR A 132 9.61 -8.59 -20.61
CA THR A 132 10.66 -9.41 -21.24
C THR A 132 11.63 -8.53 -22.02
N GLY A 133 12.93 -8.88 -22.01
CA GLY A 133 13.94 -8.14 -22.78
C GLY A 133 14.37 -6.80 -22.17
N THR A 134 13.79 -6.38 -21.05
CA THR A 134 14.27 -5.22 -20.27
C THR A 134 15.34 -5.65 -19.25
N GLN A 135 16.11 -6.70 -19.57
CA GLN A 135 17.27 -6.99 -18.74
C GLN A 135 18.16 -5.74 -18.71
N PRO A 136 18.56 -5.29 -17.52
CA PRO A 136 19.45 -4.16 -17.43
C PRO A 136 20.71 -4.51 -18.21
N ASP A 137 20.98 -3.74 -19.29
CA ASP A 137 22.28 -3.77 -19.93
C ASP A 137 23.31 -3.83 -18.82
N GLY A 138 24.26 -4.77 -18.89
CA GLY A 138 25.17 -5.19 -17.82
C GLY A 138 26.00 -4.10 -17.14
N GLY A 139 25.42 -2.96 -16.92
CA GLY A 139 25.95 -1.79 -16.27
C GLY A 139 25.53 -1.67 -14.79
N TRP A 140 25.89 -0.55 -14.21
CA TRP A 140 25.58 -0.16 -12.83
C TRP A 140 24.10 -0.28 -12.44
N GLN A 141 23.18 -0.19 -13.41
CA GLN A 141 21.73 -0.34 -13.18
C GLN A 141 21.35 -1.78 -12.85
N GLY A 142 21.91 -2.77 -13.53
CA GLY A 142 21.65 -4.17 -13.25
C GLY A 142 22.17 -4.61 -11.88
N LEU A 143 23.34 -4.09 -11.49
CA LEU A 143 23.90 -4.37 -10.17
C LEU A 143 22.98 -3.81 -9.06
N ARG A 144 22.45 -2.59 -9.25
CA ARG A 144 21.53 -1.97 -8.28
C ARG A 144 20.19 -2.69 -8.19
N GLN A 145 19.62 -3.12 -9.34
CA GLN A 145 18.38 -3.89 -9.36
C GLN A 145 18.57 -5.26 -8.69
N GLY A 146 19.66 -5.96 -8.99
CA GLY A 146 20.00 -7.23 -8.35
C GLY A 146 20.24 -7.09 -6.85
N PHE A 147 20.88 -6.00 -6.43
CA PHE A 147 21.03 -5.69 -4.99
C PHE A 147 19.66 -5.45 -4.32
N PHE A 148 18.81 -4.62 -4.93
CA PHE A 148 17.48 -4.33 -4.40
C PHE A 148 16.61 -5.59 -4.31
N ALA A 149 16.57 -6.42 -5.35
CA ALA A 149 15.87 -7.69 -5.35
C ALA A 149 16.39 -8.65 -4.25
N ARG A 150 17.72 -8.70 -4.05
CA ARG A 150 18.31 -9.51 -2.98
C ARG A 150 17.93 -9.00 -1.58
N VAL A 151 17.88 -7.70 -1.39
CA VAL A 151 17.41 -7.09 -0.14
C VAL A 151 15.93 -7.43 0.11
N LEU A 152 15.06 -7.26 -0.89
CA LEU A 152 13.65 -7.63 -0.77
C LEU A 152 13.49 -9.11 -0.42
N LYS A 153 14.18 -10.00 -1.14
CA LYS A 153 14.13 -11.44 -0.87
C LYS A 153 14.60 -11.80 0.54
N ARG A 154 15.64 -11.10 1.05
CA ARG A 154 16.15 -11.36 2.41
C ARG A 154 15.23 -10.80 3.49
N LEU A 155 14.61 -9.64 3.26
CA LEU A 155 13.73 -9.00 4.26
C LEU A 155 12.34 -9.61 4.28
N PHE A 156 11.78 -9.93 3.11
CA PHE A 156 10.38 -10.33 2.96
C PHE A 156 10.20 -11.78 2.47
N GLY A 157 11.28 -12.49 2.17
CA GLY A 157 11.20 -13.86 1.60
C GLY A 157 10.73 -13.91 0.14
N PHE A 158 10.25 -12.79 -0.41
CA PHE A 158 9.72 -12.63 -1.77
C PHE A 158 10.31 -11.40 -2.45
N SER A 159 10.55 -11.51 -3.76
CA SER A 159 10.95 -10.38 -4.60
C SER A 159 10.32 -10.55 -5.97
N PRO A 160 9.53 -9.59 -6.45
CA PRO A 160 9.03 -9.61 -7.83
C PRO A 160 10.18 -9.60 -8.83
N SER A 161 10.00 -10.26 -9.98
CA SER A 161 11.00 -10.28 -11.06
C SER A 161 11.18 -8.90 -11.72
N ASP A 162 10.07 -8.15 -11.88
CA ASP A 162 10.09 -6.74 -12.30
C ASP A 162 9.34 -5.85 -11.31
N PRO A 163 9.97 -5.44 -10.19
CA PRO A 163 9.31 -4.67 -9.15
C PRO A 163 8.86 -3.28 -9.61
N PHE A 164 9.41 -2.77 -10.71
CA PHE A 164 9.10 -1.43 -11.22
C PHE A 164 8.03 -1.42 -12.32
N CYS A 165 7.60 -2.57 -12.80
CA CYS A 165 6.41 -2.64 -13.63
C CYS A 165 5.17 -2.43 -12.76
N ARG A 166 4.30 -1.52 -13.19
CA ARG A 166 3.10 -1.13 -12.44
C ARG A 166 1.82 -1.75 -12.99
N ALA A 167 1.89 -2.34 -14.19
CA ALA A 167 0.75 -3.02 -14.78
C ALA A 167 0.45 -4.32 -14.01
N ARG A 168 -0.71 -4.39 -13.36
CA ARG A 168 -1.15 -5.52 -12.53
C ARG A 168 -2.64 -5.69 -12.57
N LEU A 169 -3.08 -6.93 -12.66
CA LEU A 169 -4.47 -7.32 -12.48
C LEU A 169 -4.63 -7.92 -11.09
N VAL A 170 -5.57 -7.42 -10.30
CA VAL A 170 -5.70 -7.76 -8.88
C VAL A 170 -7.19 -7.98 -8.56
N ARG A 171 -7.51 -8.98 -7.76
CA ARG A 171 -8.87 -9.10 -7.18
C ARG A 171 -9.12 -7.93 -6.23
N ARG A 172 -10.33 -7.38 -6.26
CA ARG A 172 -10.69 -6.24 -5.40
C ARG A 172 -10.38 -6.50 -3.93
N SER A 173 -10.76 -7.66 -3.40
CA SER A 173 -10.53 -8.05 -2.01
C SER A 173 -9.04 -7.98 -1.62
N THR A 174 -8.16 -8.47 -2.50
CA THR A 174 -6.71 -8.42 -2.30
C THR A 174 -6.19 -6.98 -2.32
N LEU A 175 -6.69 -6.15 -3.25
CA LEU A 175 -6.25 -4.76 -3.32
C LEU A 175 -6.74 -3.95 -2.11
N GLU A 176 -7.96 -4.18 -1.64
CA GLU A 176 -8.51 -3.58 -0.41
C GLU A 176 -7.67 -3.93 0.83
N ASP A 177 -7.14 -5.16 0.88
CA ASP A 177 -6.29 -5.61 1.98
C ASP A 177 -4.90 -4.95 1.99
N VAL A 178 -4.36 -4.57 0.82
CA VAL A 178 -2.98 -4.09 0.70
C VAL A 178 -2.82 -2.59 0.44
N VAL A 179 -3.81 -1.93 -0.16
CA VAL A 179 -3.69 -0.53 -0.61
C VAL A 179 -3.56 0.47 0.55
N TYR A 180 -4.15 0.17 1.68
CA TYR A 180 -4.18 1.07 2.85
C TYR A 180 -2.88 1.09 3.67
N PHE A 181 -1.89 0.27 3.32
CA PHE A 181 -0.58 0.36 3.96
C PHE A 181 0.21 1.63 3.59
N GLY A 182 -0.30 2.45 2.65
CA GLY A 182 0.32 3.72 2.26
C GLY A 182 1.70 3.57 1.64
N VAL A 183 1.98 2.41 1.05
CA VAL A 183 3.27 2.09 0.44
C VAL A 183 3.22 2.26 -1.06
N ARG A 184 4.38 2.55 -1.64
CA ARG A 184 4.49 2.72 -3.08
C ARG A 184 4.06 1.47 -3.83
N GLN A 185 3.44 1.67 -4.98
CA GLN A 185 2.88 0.62 -5.83
C GLN A 185 3.83 -0.57 -6.08
N HIS A 186 5.14 -0.34 -6.16
CA HIS A 186 6.11 -1.42 -6.39
C HIS A 186 6.24 -2.40 -5.21
N PHE A 187 5.73 -2.05 -4.02
CA PHE A 187 5.68 -2.96 -2.88
C PHE A 187 4.36 -3.72 -2.75
N LEU A 188 3.33 -3.39 -3.53
CA LEU A 188 2.03 -4.09 -3.45
C LEU A 188 2.18 -5.62 -3.56
N PRO A 189 2.95 -6.19 -4.51
CA PRO A 189 3.13 -7.65 -4.56
C PRO A 189 3.83 -8.21 -3.32
N VAL A 190 4.78 -7.44 -2.74
CA VAL A 190 5.50 -7.88 -1.53
C VAL A 190 4.55 -7.96 -0.35
N ILE A 191 3.66 -6.97 -0.19
CA ILE A 191 2.67 -6.96 0.90
C ILE A 191 1.64 -8.06 0.68
N ALA A 192 1.12 -8.22 -0.54
CA ALA A 192 0.18 -9.28 -0.88
C ALA A 192 0.76 -10.67 -0.55
N ALA A 193 2.02 -10.93 -0.93
CA ALA A 193 2.72 -12.17 -0.56
C ALA A 193 2.84 -12.36 0.96
N GLN A 194 3.14 -11.29 1.72
CA GLN A 194 3.25 -11.34 3.18
C GLN A 194 1.90 -11.59 3.88
N ARG A 195 0.81 -11.25 3.19
CA ARG A 195 -0.55 -11.49 3.68
C ARG A 195 -1.10 -12.86 3.28
N GLY A 196 -0.36 -13.62 2.48
CA GLY A 196 -0.72 -14.98 2.07
C GLY A 196 -1.51 -15.08 0.77
N HIS A 197 -1.65 -13.97 0.03
CA HIS A 197 -2.30 -13.99 -1.28
C HIS A 197 -1.47 -14.75 -2.32
N ILE A 198 -2.14 -15.39 -3.26
CA ILE A 198 -1.53 -16.18 -4.33
C ILE A 198 -1.19 -15.25 -5.50
N LEU A 199 0.10 -15.17 -5.83
CA LEU A 199 0.61 -14.25 -6.84
C LEU A 199 1.11 -15.00 -8.08
N ALA A 200 0.87 -14.41 -9.26
CA ALA A 200 1.48 -14.83 -10.51
C ALA A 200 2.25 -13.69 -11.18
N GLU A 201 3.21 -14.04 -12.01
CA GLU A 201 3.94 -13.14 -12.88
C GLU A 201 3.76 -13.57 -14.33
N THR A 202 3.30 -12.65 -15.18
CA THR A 202 3.07 -12.93 -16.60
C THR A 202 4.09 -12.17 -17.45
N PRO A 203 4.87 -12.87 -18.31
CA PRO A 203 5.79 -12.21 -19.20
C PRO A 203 5.05 -11.45 -20.30
N VAL A 204 5.41 -10.18 -20.48
CA VAL A 204 4.81 -9.26 -21.45
C VAL A 204 5.90 -8.46 -22.16
N ARG A 205 5.60 -7.95 -23.35
CA ARG A 205 6.52 -7.07 -24.10
C ARG A 205 6.52 -5.68 -23.49
N PRO A 206 7.67 -5.00 -23.39
CA PRO A 206 7.73 -3.60 -23.01
C PRO A 206 7.15 -2.71 -24.13
N ALA A 207 6.42 -1.68 -23.76
CA ALA A 207 5.94 -0.69 -24.72
C ALA A 207 7.10 0.12 -25.31
N SER A 208 6.95 0.60 -26.54
CA SER A 208 7.93 1.44 -27.22
C SER A 208 8.20 2.73 -26.43
N GLY A 209 9.47 3.07 -26.24
CA GLY A 209 9.88 4.27 -25.51
C GLY A 209 9.77 4.20 -23.99
N THR A 210 9.39 3.04 -23.41
CA THR A 210 9.24 2.85 -21.96
C THR A 210 10.52 3.14 -21.20
N ALA A 211 11.68 2.70 -21.69
CA ALA A 211 12.96 2.89 -21.01
C ALA A 211 13.26 4.38 -20.73
N ALA A 212 13.01 5.27 -21.71
CA ALA A 212 13.23 6.70 -21.55
C ALA A 212 12.23 7.33 -20.54
N ARG A 213 11.01 6.84 -20.49
CA ARG A 213 9.97 7.30 -19.54
C ARG A 213 10.22 6.76 -18.14
N ASP A 214 10.55 5.48 -18.01
CA ASP A 214 10.93 4.87 -16.72
C ASP A 214 12.16 5.56 -16.13
N ALA A 215 13.18 5.88 -16.95
CA ALA A 215 14.35 6.63 -16.50
C ALA A 215 13.98 8.00 -15.91
N ARG A 216 12.95 8.66 -16.46
CA ARG A 216 12.49 9.97 -15.99
C ARG A 216 11.67 9.88 -14.69
N TYR A 217 10.81 8.86 -14.54
CA TYR A 217 9.85 8.78 -13.45
C TYR A 217 10.22 7.76 -12.38
N VAL A 218 10.83 6.63 -12.75
CA VAL A 218 11.14 5.51 -11.85
C VAL A 218 12.62 5.50 -11.44
N PHE A 219 13.53 5.75 -12.37
CA PHE A 219 14.98 5.58 -12.17
C PHE A 219 15.73 6.90 -11.89
N LYS A 220 15.11 7.85 -11.22
CA LYS A 220 15.86 9.03 -10.74
C LYS A 220 17.12 8.60 -9.98
N PRO A 221 18.24 9.34 -10.06
CA PRO A 221 19.54 8.91 -9.50
C PRO A 221 19.48 8.51 -8.02
N LEU A 222 18.66 9.18 -7.22
CA LEU A 222 18.41 8.87 -5.81
C LEU A 222 17.21 7.92 -5.57
N GLY A 223 16.52 7.48 -6.62
CA GLY A 223 15.30 6.68 -6.51
C GLY A 223 15.52 5.33 -5.85
N HIS A 224 16.65 4.67 -6.14
CA HIS A 224 16.98 3.37 -5.55
C HIS A 224 17.36 3.47 -4.07
N LEU A 225 18.06 4.54 -3.67
CA LEU A 225 18.37 4.78 -2.26
C LEU A 225 17.07 5.04 -1.48
N ARG A 226 16.19 5.85 -2.06
CA ARG A 226 14.86 6.10 -1.49
C ARG A 226 14.02 4.80 -1.43
N ALA A 227 14.04 3.98 -2.49
CA ALA A 227 13.37 2.68 -2.48
C ALA A 227 13.93 1.72 -1.43
N LEU A 228 15.23 1.77 -1.15
CA LEU A 228 15.86 1.00 -0.07
C LEU A 228 15.39 1.46 1.31
N PHE A 229 15.33 2.78 1.54
CA PHE A 229 14.77 3.32 2.78
C PHE A 229 13.28 3.01 2.92
N ASP A 230 12.51 3.09 1.83
CA ASP A 230 11.10 2.72 1.81
C ASP A 230 10.93 1.21 2.12
N ALA A 231 11.79 0.33 1.59
CA ALA A 231 11.80 -1.09 1.91
C ALA A 231 12.15 -1.36 3.37
N LEU A 232 13.14 -0.65 3.91
CA LEU A 232 13.51 -0.76 5.32
C LEU A 232 12.38 -0.26 6.23
N ALA A 233 11.77 0.88 5.89
CA ALA A 233 10.62 1.42 6.61
C ALA A 233 9.44 0.44 6.58
N LEU A 234 9.14 -0.14 5.42
CA LEU A 234 8.11 -1.16 5.29
C LEU A 234 8.41 -2.40 6.13
N TYR A 235 9.67 -2.87 6.12
CA TYR A 235 10.09 -4.00 6.94
C TYR A 235 9.88 -3.72 8.44
N VAL A 236 10.28 -2.53 8.90
CA VAL A 236 10.06 -2.10 10.28
C VAL A 236 8.57 -2.05 10.59
N VAL A 237 7.75 -1.44 9.73
CA VAL A 237 6.29 -1.33 9.93
C VAL A 237 5.65 -2.71 10.02
N LEU A 238 5.92 -3.62 9.08
CA LEU A 238 5.32 -4.96 9.07
C LEU A 238 5.72 -5.81 10.27
N ASN A 239 7.00 -5.71 10.71
CA ASN A 239 7.47 -6.44 11.90
C ASN A 239 7.04 -5.73 13.19
N PHE A 240 7.04 -4.40 13.22
CA PHE A 240 6.58 -3.60 14.34
C PHE A 240 5.09 -3.79 14.62
N LEU A 241 4.22 -3.77 13.57
CA LEU A 241 2.79 -4.02 13.72
C LEU A 241 2.47 -5.38 14.33
N ARG A 242 3.34 -6.37 14.14
CA ARG A 242 3.10 -7.71 14.69
C ARG A 242 3.51 -7.83 16.17
N ARG A 243 4.67 -7.30 16.57
CA ARG A 243 5.24 -7.44 17.94
C ARG A 243 6.32 -6.41 18.21
N PRO A 244 6.00 -5.15 18.48
CA PRO A 244 6.97 -4.07 18.63
C PRO A 244 7.95 -4.30 19.79
N LEU A 245 7.47 -4.82 20.91
CA LEU A 245 8.31 -5.08 22.07
C LEU A 245 9.43 -6.10 21.77
N ARG A 246 9.15 -7.11 20.94
CA ARG A 246 10.20 -8.07 20.55
C ARG A 246 11.27 -7.43 19.67
N PHE A 247 10.86 -6.54 18.75
CA PHE A 247 11.80 -5.86 17.85
C PHE A 247 12.71 -4.92 18.64
N PHE A 248 12.14 -4.01 19.42
CA PHE A 248 12.92 -3.06 20.21
C PHE A 248 13.62 -3.73 21.38
N GLY A 249 13.04 -4.76 21.97
CA GLY A 249 13.68 -5.55 23.02
C GLY A 249 14.92 -6.28 22.52
N ALA A 250 14.88 -6.86 21.32
CA ALA A 250 16.05 -7.53 20.73
C ALA A 250 17.23 -6.58 20.48
N ILE A 251 16.98 -5.29 20.31
CA ILE A 251 18.03 -4.27 20.15
C ILE A 251 18.40 -3.66 21.52
N GLY A 252 17.41 -3.29 22.32
CA GLY A 252 17.60 -2.56 23.57
C GLY A 252 18.22 -3.43 24.69
N PHE A 253 17.86 -4.72 24.75
CA PHE A 253 18.36 -5.61 25.80
C PHE A 253 19.87 -5.87 25.71
N PRO A 254 20.48 -6.17 24.55
CA PRO A 254 21.94 -6.25 24.43
C PRO A 254 22.64 -4.95 24.79
N VAL A 255 22.11 -3.80 24.34
CA VAL A 255 22.68 -2.48 24.65
C VAL A 255 22.66 -2.23 26.18
N LEU A 256 21.52 -2.54 26.82
CA LEU A 256 21.35 -2.45 28.27
C LEU A 256 22.36 -3.35 29.03
N ILE A 257 22.48 -4.62 28.60
CA ILE A 257 23.40 -5.57 29.24
C ILE A 257 24.85 -5.09 29.14
N VAL A 258 25.28 -4.70 27.94
CA VAL A 258 26.65 -4.20 27.72
C VAL A 258 26.94 -2.97 28.59
N GLY A 259 25.99 -2.01 28.60
CA GLY A 259 26.08 -0.83 29.45
C GLY A 259 26.15 -1.16 30.96
N ALA A 260 25.29 -2.10 31.40
CA ALA A 260 25.26 -2.53 32.80
C ALA A 260 26.55 -3.25 33.23
N ILE A 261 27.07 -4.17 32.41
CA ILE A 261 28.34 -4.87 32.66
C ILE A 261 29.47 -3.87 32.73
N MET A 262 29.56 -2.95 31.77
CA MET A 262 30.60 -1.94 31.71
C MET A 262 30.56 -1.00 32.94
N THR A 263 29.35 -0.57 33.30
CA THR A 263 29.15 0.24 34.52
C THR A 263 29.58 -0.53 35.77
N THR A 264 29.17 -1.80 35.89
CA THR A 264 29.50 -2.65 37.03
C THR A 264 31.01 -2.85 37.17
N ILE A 265 31.72 -3.16 36.09
CA ILE A 265 33.16 -3.33 36.07
C ILE A 265 33.86 -2.06 36.57
N LEU A 266 33.47 -0.89 36.04
CA LEU A 266 34.06 0.39 36.41
C LEU A 266 33.80 0.75 37.88
N VAL A 267 32.61 0.46 38.40
CA VAL A 267 32.25 0.70 39.79
C VAL A 267 33.04 -0.24 40.72
N VAL A 268 33.12 -1.55 40.39
CA VAL A 268 33.88 -2.53 41.19
C VAL A 268 35.38 -2.20 41.21
N SER A 269 35.97 -1.86 40.06
CA SER A 269 37.38 -1.42 40.00
C SER A 269 37.64 -0.21 40.90
N ARG A 270 36.66 0.67 41.05
CA ARG A 270 36.75 1.82 41.96
C ARG A 270 36.73 1.41 43.43
N LEU A 271 35.82 0.49 43.79
CA LEU A 271 35.68 0.01 45.16
C LEU A 271 36.94 -0.73 45.63
N LEU A 272 37.63 -1.40 44.72
CA LEU A 272 38.89 -2.08 44.97
C LEU A 272 40.12 -1.12 45.04
N GLY A 273 39.91 0.18 44.84
CA GLY A 273 40.93 1.20 44.98
C GLY A 273 41.89 1.33 43.79
N GLU A 274 41.66 0.60 42.72
CA GLU A 274 42.58 0.54 41.56
C GLU A 274 42.55 1.78 40.65
N THR A 275 41.49 2.60 40.72
CA THR A 275 41.35 3.71 39.76
C THR A 275 40.52 4.89 40.28
N ALA A 276 40.93 6.13 39.93
CA ALA A 276 40.10 7.33 40.14
C ALA A 276 39.03 7.44 39.05
N LEU A 277 37.73 7.58 39.42
CA LEU A 277 36.60 7.72 38.47
C LEU A 277 36.40 9.15 37.96
N ALA A 278 37.03 10.16 38.62
CA ALA A 278 36.68 11.57 38.46
C ALA A 278 36.86 12.15 37.05
N ASP A 279 37.62 11.47 36.17
CA ASP A 279 37.90 11.98 34.82
C ASP A 279 37.76 10.92 33.69
N ARG A 280 36.85 9.95 33.83
CA ARG A 280 36.75 8.89 32.85
C ARG A 280 35.52 9.06 31.95
N PRO A 281 35.68 9.41 30.66
CA PRO A 281 34.60 9.40 29.64
C PRO A 281 33.91 8.05 29.55
N ALA A 282 34.62 6.95 29.89
CA ALA A 282 34.09 5.59 29.86
C ALA A 282 32.89 5.37 30.81
N LEU A 283 32.88 5.99 32.00
CA LEU A 283 31.74 5.86 32.92
C LEU A 283 30.51 6.57 32.38
N ILE A 284 30.68 7.77 31.82
CA ILE A 284 29.60 8.51 31.21
C ILE A 284 29.02 7.70 30.01
N PHE A 285 29.91 7.15 29.19
CA PHE A 285 29.50 6.30 28.07
C PHE A 285 28.73 5.05 28.52
N ALA A 286 29.20 4.36 29.56
CA ALA A 286 28.55 3.17 30.10
C ALA A 286 27.15 3.49 30.64
N VAL A 287 26.99 4.57 31.39
CA VAL A 287 25.71 5.02 31.92
C VAL A 287 24.78 5.45 30.77
N MET A 288 25.29 6.14 29.73
CA MET A 288 24.53 6.50 28.56
C MET A 288 24.00 5.26 27.80
N MET A 289 24.80 4.18 27.69
CA MET A 289 24.36 2.92 27.12
C MET A 289 23.24 2.28 27.94
N VAL A 290 23.30 2.30 29.26
CA VAL A 290 22.20 1.80 30.12
C VAL A 290 20.90 2.58 29.84
N VAL A 291 20.99 3.91 29.87
CA VAL A 291 19.86 4.80 29.63
C VAL A 291 19.28 4.57 28.21
N LEU A 292 20.16 4.48 27.22
CA LEU A 292 19.74 4.20 25.82
C LEU A 292 19.04 2.85 25.70
N GLY A 293 19.57 1.80 26.34
CA GLY A 293 18.92 0.47 26.33
C GLY A 293 17.54 0.50 26.94
N ILE A 294 17.37 1.19 28.09
CA ILE A 294 16.05 1.38 28.72
C ILE A 294 15.11 2.16 27.81
N GLN A 295 15.57 3.23 27.16
CA GLN A 295 14.76 4.03 26.26
C GLN A 295 14.27 3.22 25.06
N ILE A 296 15.13 2.41 24.44
CA ILE A 296 14.75 1.54 23.31
C ILE A 296 13.67 0.55 23.74
N ILE A 297 13.81 -0.09 24.91
CA ILE A 297 12.80 -1.03 25.43
C ILE A 297 11.48 -0.30 25.74
N ALA A 298 11.55 0.89 26.32
CA ALA A 298 10.38 1.70 26.64
C ALA A 298 9.58 2.08 25.37
N ILE A 299 10.28 2.45 24.27
CA ILE A 299 9.64 2.70 22.97
C ILE A 299 8.90 1.44 22.48
N GLY A 300 9.53 0.26 22.64
CA GLY A 300 8.89 -1.01 22.29
C GLY A 300 7.63 -1.28 23.11
N LEU A 301 7.64 -0.99 24.39
CA LEU A 301 6.48 -1.15 25.28
C LEU A 301 5.35 -0.18 24.92
N VAL A 302 5.66 1.08 24.67
CA VAL A 302 4.69 2.08 24.21
C VAL A 302 4.06 1.65 22.89
N GLY A 303 4.88 1.15 21.96
CA GLY A 303 4.38 0.60 20.68
C GLY A 303 3.41 -0.56 20.89
N GLU A 304 3.68 -1.50 21.79
CA GLU A 304 2.80 -2.62 22.14
C GLU A 304 1.46 -2.12 22.67
N ILE A 305 1.48 -1.13 23.57
CA ILE A 305 0.27 -0.51 24.14
C ILE A 305 -0.57 0.17 23.04
N ILE A 306 0.06 0.92 22.13
CA ILE A 306 -0.63 1.59 21.03
C ILE A 306 -1.33 0.57 20.12
N ILE A 307 -0.63 -0.51 19.77
CA ILE A 307 -1.19 -1.57 18.92
C ILE A 307 -2.33 -2.28 19.66
N PHE A 308 -2.16 -2.61 20.92
CA PHE A 308 -3.21 -3.25 21.72
C PHE A 308 -4.47 -2.36 21.85
N ALA A 309 -4.28 -1.06 22.07
CA ALA A 309 -5.36 -0.10 22.11
C ALA A 309 -6.05 0.10 20.75
N GLY A 310 -5.28 0.03 19.64
CA GLY A 310 -5.76 0.17 18.27
C GLY A 310 -6.33 -1.13 17.65
N ALA A 311 -6.03 -2.28 18.23
CA ALA A 311 -6.36 -3.61 17.67
C ALA A 311 -7.87 -3.84 17.46
N ARG A 312 -8.73 -3.11 18.18
CA ARG A 312 -10.19 -3.17 17.98
C ARG A 312 -10.66 -2.58 16.64
N ARG A 313 -9.82 -1.85 15.92
CA ARG A 313 -10.16 -1.19 14.65
C ARG A 313 -9.46 -1.82 13.42
N LEU A 314 -8.54 -2.73 13.62
CA LEU A 314 -7.79 -3.36 12.54
C LEU A 314 -8.21 -4.82 12.42
N LYS A 315 -8.87 -5.18 11.32
CA LYS A 315 -9.03 -6.57 10.92
C LYS A 315 -7.62 -7.16 10.71
N GLN A 316 -7.19 -8.02 11.62
CA GLN A 316 -5.86 -8.65 11.56
C GLN A 316 -5.85 -9.93 10.73
N TYR A 317 -7.03 -10.47 10.39
CA TYR A 317 -7.19 -11.68 9.59
C TYR A 317 -8.54 -11.66 8.88
N ASP A 318 -8.60 -12.26 7.71
CA ASP A 318 -9.84 -12.66 7.07
C ASP A 318 -9.99 -14.18 7.20
N VAL A 319 -11.25 -14.62 7.36
CA VAL A 319 -11.56 -16.06 7.42
C VAL A 319 -11.64 -16.55 5.98
N ALA A 320 -10.68 -17.38 5.56
CA ALA A 320 -10.63 -17.90 4.21
C ALA A 320 -11.75 -18.91 3.92
N GLU A 321 -12.12 -19.74 4.91
CA GLU A 321 -13.13 -20.77 4.76
C GLU A 321 -13.71 -21.17 6.11
N ILE A 322 -15.04 -21.37 6.18
CA ILE A 322 -15.71 -21.94 7.33
C ILE A 322 -16.30 -23.29 6.94
N ILE A 323 -15.69 -24.37 7.43
CA ILE A 323 -16.20 -25.74 7.22
C ILE A 323 -17.12 -26.10 8.37
N THR A 324 -18.43 -26.20 8.10
CA THR A 324 -19.42 -26.60 9.09
C THR A 324 -19.94 -27.99 8.75
N SER A 325 -19.73 -28.95 9.64
CA SER A 325 -20.12 -30.35 9.44
C SER A 325 -21.59 -30.66 9.81
N ALA A 326 -22.37 -29.67 10.28
CA ALA A 326 -23.80 -29.84 10.56
C ALA A 326 -24.57 -28.55 10.23
N PRO A 327 -25.80 -28.65 9.66
CA PRO A 327 -26.66 -27.48 9.49
C PRO A 327 -27.25 -27.09 10.84
N HIS A 328 -26.59 -26.21 11.57
CA HIS A 328 -27.21 -25.59 12.75
C HIS A 328 -28.11 -24.47 12.26
N GLY A 329 -29.43 -24.68 12.43
CA GLY A 329 -30.46 -23.70 12.16
C GLY A 329 -30.42 -22.50 13.11
N HIS A 330 -29.46 -21.62 12.92
CA HIS A 330 -29.41 -20.30 13.55
C HIS A 330 -28.77 -19.28 12.60
N ALA A 331 -29.23 -19.27 11.36
CA ALA A 331 -28.86 -18.21 10.40
C ALA A 331 -30.05 -17.25 10.23
N ALA A 332 -30.48 -16.60 11.29
CA ALA A 332 -31.48 -15.51 11.19
C ALA A 332 -31.59 -14.67 12.48
N GLN A 333 -30.50 -14.17 13.05
CA GLN A 333 -30.59 -13.15 14.11
C GLN A 333 -29.32 -12.33 14.41
N GLU A 334 -28.42 -12.13 13.45
CA GLU A 334 -27.26 -11.23 13.68
C GLU A 334 -27.15 -10.09 12.64
N THR A 335 -28.27 -9.49 12.29
CA THR A 335 -28.26 -8.20 11.58
C THR A 335 -29.36 -7.30 12.10
N LYS A 336 -29.30 -6.96 13.40
CA LYS A 336 -30.03 -5.81 13.94
C LYS A 336 -29.67 -5.61 15.40
N THR A 337 -28.59 -4.93 15.68
CA THR A 337 -28.39 -4.15 16.92
C THR A 337 -26.99 -3.54 16.90
N GLU A 338 -26.85 -2.41 16.26
CA GLU A 338 -25.82 -1.43 16.62
C GLU A 338 -26.12 -0.10 15.90
N ASP A 339 -27.30 0.44 16.15
CA ASP A 339 -27.61 1.83 15.85
C ASP A 339 -28.81 2.27 16.73
N ASP A 340 -28.59 2.25 18.05
CA ASP A 340 -29.45 2.95 18.98
C ASP A 340 -28.60 3.43 20.17
N ALA A 341 -27.85 4.50 19.94
CA ALA A 341 -27.35 5.34 21.00
C ALA A 341 -28.48 6.33 21.40
N PRO A 342 -28.93 6.35 22.64
CA PRO A 342 -29.97 7.29 23.03
C PRO A 342 -29.44 8.72 23.00
N ASP A 343 -30.12 9.53 22.20
CA ASP A 343 -30.04 10.98 22.16
C ASP A 343 -30.51 11.56 23.50
N HIS A 344 -29.57 12.06 24.30
CA HIS A 344 -29.84 12.83 25.51
C HIS A 344 -29.88 14.33 25.18
N SER A 345 -30.91 14.76 24.50
CA SER A 345 -31.25 16.18 24.39
C SER A 345 -32.75 16.37 24.44
N ASP A 346 -33.33 16.31 25.63
CA ASP A 346 -34.52 17.11 25.92
C ASP A 346 -34.78 17.18 27.43
N ARG A 347 -34.36 18.25 28.07
CA ARG A 347 -34.91 18.78 29.33
C ARG A 347 -34.79 20.29 29.34
N SER A 348 -35.67 20.94 28.63
CA SER A 348 -36.04 22.32 28.94
C SER A 348 -37.50 22.36 29.40
N GLY A 349 -37.69 22.28 30.70
CA GLY A 349 -38.93 22.61 31.34
C GLY A 349 -39.04 24.13 31.57
N PRO A 350 -40.22 24.71 31.53
CA PRO A 350 -40.42 26.16 31.57
C PRO A 350 -40.38 26.70 32.98
N GLN A 351 -39.63 27.75 33.23
CA GLN A 351 -39.72 28.51 34.48
C GLN A 351 -40.25 29.89 34.27
N LYS A 352 -41.34 30.11 35.02
CA LYS A 352 -42.19 31.29 35.09
C LYS A 352 -41.45 32.55 35.48
N ALA A 353 -42.00 33.64 34.93
CA ALA A 353 -41.82 35.05 35.34
C ALA A 353 -42.13 35.31 36.81
N SER A 354 -41.38 36.14 37.48
CA SER A 354 -41.89 37.31 38.26
C SER A 354 -40.72 38.03 38.95
N ARG A 355 -40.77 39.32 38.74
CA ARG A 355 -40.19 40.53 39.40
C ARG A 355 -38.81 40.96 38.94
#